data_bd861c22a648ca50130af4820808c499
#
_entry.id   bd861c22a648ca50130af4820808c499
#
_cell.length_a   1.000
_cell.length_b   1.000
_cell.length_c   1.000
_cell.angle_alpha   90.00
_cell.angle_beta   90.00
_cell.angle_gamma   90.00
#
_symmetry.space_group_name_H-M   'P 1'
#
loop_
_entity.id
_entity.type
_entity.pdbx_description
1 polymer ?
#
loop_
_entity_poly.entity_id
_entity_poly.type
_entity_poly.pdbx_seq_one_letter_code
_entity_poly.pdbx_strand_id
1 'polypeptide(L)'
;SLNIIKMANVSISIAVLSTGNELKEPWQKASNEEIYNCNSFAIIAQLNEKGFNATYCGVIPDNLEKSIDFINSLKKYDVIITSGGISMGDADFMAEAFLKNGLEVAFHGVNVKPGRPIMMGKMDSSLVICLPGNPLTAMVNINLFVIPMLKKLQGENAFYHGYIKAINQSSFKTINGRVNIVLGRVQNGNFYVTDENKYGAGMITALYKSNSILVTNASTSNIESTQEVKILDLNVIYF
;
A
#
# COMPACT_ATOMS: atom_id res chain seq x y z
N SER A 1 13.21 -31.74 -25.73
CA SER A 1 12.48 -30.48 -26.00
C SER A 1 12.55 -29.62 -24.75
N LEU A 2 13.44 -28.64 -24.77
CA LEU A 2 13.47 -27.56 -23.81
C LEU A 2 12.19 -26.73 -24.02
N ASN A 3 11.21 -26.88 -23.14
CA ASN A 3 10.17 -25.90 -22.97
C ASN A 3 10.84 -24.62 -22.46
N ILE A 4 11.15 -23.73 -23.37
CA ILE A 4 11.56 -22.37 -23.05
C ILE A 4 10.37 -21.76 -22.32
N ILE A 5 10.54 -21.58 -21.01
CA ILE A 5 9.61 -20.81 -20.19
C ILE A 5 9.64 -19.39 -20.78
N LYS A 6 8.66 -19.05 -21.59
CA LYS A 6 8.33 -17.68 -21.92
C LYS A 6 7.81 -17.03 -20.62
N MET A 7 8.70 -16.62 -19.76
CA MET A 7 8.41 -15.55 -18.82
C MET A 7 8.37 -14.27 -19.67
N ALA A 8 7.20 -13.95 -20.19
CA ALA A 8 6.94 -12.62 -20.67
C ALA A 8 6.84 -11.73 -19.42
N ASN A 9 7.96 -11.26 -18.90
CA ASN A 9 7.99 -10.12 -17.99
C ASN A 9 7.51 -8.91 -18.80
N VAL A 10 6.22 -8.67 -18.78
CA VAL A 10 5.64 -7.45 -19.33
C VAL A 10 6.18 -6.32 -18.45
N SER A 11 6.98 -5.44 -19.02
CA SER A 11 7.42 -4.24 -18.33
C SER A 11 6.20 -3.36 -18.09
N ILE A 12 5.87 -3.08 -16.82
CA ILE A 12 4.76 -2.22 -16.43
C ILE A 12 5.34 -0.86 -16.07
N SER A 13 4.83 0.19 -16.69
CA SER A 13 5.17 1.57 -16.37
C SER A 13 4.28 2.08 -15.21
N ILE A 14 4.91 2.56 -14.13
CA ILE A 14 4.20 2.95 -12.90
C ILE A 14 4.48 4.42 -12.60
N ALA A 15 3.42 5.24 -12.50
CA ALA A 15 3.47 6.60 -11.98
C ALA A 15 3.16 6.59 -10.48
N VAL A 16 3.97 7.28 -9.68
CA VAL A 16 3.72 7.50 -8.25
C VAL A 16 3.68 8.99 -7.96
N LEU A 17 2.65 9.44 -7.27
CA LEU A 17 2.45 10.84 -6.94
C LEU A 17 1.78 10.98 -5.56
N SER A 18 1.90 12.16 -4.96
CA SER A 18 1.19 12.52 -3.73
C SER A 18 0.24 13.69 -3.99
N THR A 19 -0.69 13.90 -3.07
CA THR A 19 -1.64 15.03 -3.10
C THR A 19 -1.70 15.67 -1.72
N GLY A 20 -1.85 16.99 -1.68
CA GLY A 20 -1.99 17.77 -0.46
C GLY A 20 -1.18 19.07 -0.53
N ASN A 21 -1.82 20.17 -0.22
CA ASN A 21 -1.17 21.49 -0.19
C ASN A 21 -0.16 21.63 0.97
N GLU A 22 -0.30 20.77 2.01
CA GLU A 22 0.61 20.70 3.14
C GLU A 22 1.94 20.02 2.81
N LEU A 23 2.04 19.35 1.66
CA LEU A 23 3.21 18.57 1.30
C LEU A 23 4.34 19.46 0.74
N LYS A 24 5.54 19.24 1.27
CA LYS A 24 6.79 19.77 0.75
C LYS A 24 7.70 18.64 0.29
N GLU A 25 8.43 18.91 -0.76
CA GLU A 25 9.46 18.00 -1.22
C GLU A 25 10.63 17.94 -0.22
N PRO A 26 11.35 16.82 -0.10
CA PRO A 26 12.44 16.68 0.89
C PRO A 26 13.57 17.71 0.77
N TRP A 27 13.74 18.31 -0.40
CA TRP A 27 14.75 19.36 -0.66
C TRP A 27 14.22 20.79 -0.47
N GLN A 28 12.96 20.96 -0.09
CA GLN A 28 12.35 22.24 0.21
C GLN A 28 12.36 22.50 1.72
N LYS A 29 12.34 23.76 2.13
CA LYS A 29 12.16 24.12 3.54
C LYS A 29 10.67 24.09 3.88
N ALA A 30 10.28 23.25 4.81
CA ALA A 30 8.92 23.20 5.34
C ALA A 30 8.73 24.23 6.46
N SER A 31 7.55 24.83 6.53
CA SER A 31 7.07 25.61 7.67
C SER A 31 6.49 24.71 8.76
N ASN A 32 6.00 25.30 9.85
CA ASN A 32 5.40 24.52 10.95
C ASN A 32 4.04 23.86 10.59
N GLU A 33 3.41 24.31 9.51
CA GLU A 33 2.11 23.81 9.03
C GLU A 33 2.26 22.81 7.87
N GLU A 34 3.49 22.55 7.43
CA GLU A 34 3.79 21.71 6.29
C GLU A 34 4.52 20.44 6.72
N ILE A 35 4.34 19.36 5.97
CA ILE A 35 5.01 18.09 6.18
C ILE A 35 5.77 17.66 4.93
N TYR A 36 6.82 16.87 5.09
CA TYR A 36 7.55 16.35 3.94
C TYR A 36 6.84 15.20 3.26
N ASN A 37 6.85 15.19 1.93
CA ASN A 37 6.40 14.07 1.11
C ASN A 37 7.34 12.88 1.30
N CYS A 38 7.04 12.02 2.25
CA CYS A 38 7.79 10.77 2.47
C CYS A 38 7.14 9.56 1.77
N ASN A 39 5.82 9.59 1.55
CA ASN A 39 5.08 8.44 1.05
C ASN A 39 5.48 8.07 -0.37
N SER A 40 5.54 9.03 -1.31
CA SER A 40 5.92 8.73 -2.70
C SER A 40 7.28 8.06 -2.78
N PHE A 41 8.26 8.53 -2.02
CA PHE A 41 9.61 7.97 -2.03
C PHE A 41 9.68 6.60 -1.37
N ALA A 42 8.93 6.38 -0.28
CA ALA A 42 8.84 5.07 0.37
C ALA A 42 8.14 4.04 -0.55
N ILE A 43 7.08 4.44 -1.23
CA ILE A 43 6.35 3.60 -2.21
C ILE A 43 7.28 3.20 -3.35
N ILE A 44 7.99 4.17 -3.95
CA ILE A 44 8.93 3.92 -5.06
C ILE A 44 10.06 3.00 -4.61
N ALA A 45 10.66 3.25 -3.44
CA ALA A 45 11.72 2.41 -2.91
C ALA A 45 11.27 0.96 -2.74
N GLN A 46 10.07 0.75 -2.20
CA GLN A 46 9.53 -0.59 -2.00
C GLN A 46 9.16 -1.28 -3.32
N LEU A 47 8.60 -0.56 -4.28
CA LEU A 47 8.29 -1.10 -5.60
C LEU A 47 9.59 -1.51 -6.33
N ASN A 48 10.61 -0.66 -6.28
CA ASN A 48 11.91 -0.94 -6.89
C ASN A 48 12.60 -2.16 -6.24
N GLU A 49 12.52 -2.29 -4.92
CA GLU A 49 13.02 -3.48 -4.19
C GLU A 49 12.36 -4.78 -4.68
N LYS A 50 11.09 -4.71 -5.08
CA LYS A 50 10.33 -5.86 -5.63
C LYS A 50 10.45 -6.00 -7.16
N GLY A 51 11.37 -5.26 -7.80
CA GLY A 51 11.65 -5.37 -9.23
C GLY A 51 10.72 -4.58 -10.15
N PHE A 52 9.89 -3.68 -9.61
CA PHE A 52 9.05 -2.79 -10.41
C PHE A 52 9.76 -1.45 -10.65
N ASN A 53 9.62 -0.90 -11.83
CA ASN A 53 10.19 0.41 -12.17
C ASN A 53 9.13 1.50 -12.02
N ALA A 54 9.18 2.25 -10.92
CA ALA A 54 8.23 3.31 -10.59
C ALA A 54 8.85 4.69 -10.80
N THR A 55 8.10 5.60 -11.42
CA THR A 55 8.49 6.98 -11.70
C THR A 55 7.79 7.94 -10.76
N TYR A 56 8.55 8.81 -10.09
CA TYR A 56 7.98 9.91 -9.33
C TYR A 56 7.41 10.98 -10.26
N CYS A 57 6.14 11.33 -10.08
CA CYS A 57 5.44 12.30 -10.92
C CYS A 57 5.09 13.62 -10.22
N GLY A 58 5.50 13.80 -8.94
CA GLY A 58 5.32 15.05 -8.21
C GLY A 58 4.16 15.05 -7.22
N VAL A 59 3.85 16.24 -6.71
CA VAL A 59 2.71 16.51 -5.83
C VAL A 59 1.66 17.29 -6.62
N ILE A 60 0.42 16.81 -6.60
CA ILE A 60 -0.72 17.53 -7.18
C ILE A 60 -1.27 18.47 -6.11
N PRO A 61 -1.46 19.77 -6.40
CA PRO A 61 -2.13 20.69 -5.50
C PRO A 61 -3.63 20.39 -5.41
N ASP A 62 -4.26 20.76 -4.27
CA ASP A 62 -5.70 20.64 -4.06
C ASP A 62 -6.47 21.69 -4.90
N ASN A 63 -6.44 21.52 -6.21
CA ASN A 63 -7.15 22.34 -7.20
C ASN A 63 -7.71 21.44 -8.29
N LEU A 64 -9.02 21.41 -8.44
CA LEU A 64 -9.71 20.45 -9.32
C LEU A 64 -9.25 20.56 -10.79
N GLU A 65 -9.18 21.76 -11.37
CA GLU A 65 -8.82 21.93 -12.78
C GLU A 65 -7.39 21.47 -13.05
N LYS A 66 -6.43 21.88 -12.22
CA LYS A 66 -5.04 21.46 -12.33
C LYS A 66 -4.88 19.95 -12.13
N SER A 67 -5.68 19.37 -11.23
CA SER A 67 -5.68 17.91 -11.00
C SER A 67 -6.22 17.15 -12.20
N ILE A 68 -7.25 17.65 -12.87
CA ILE A 68 -7.81 17.03 -14.10
C ILE A 68 -6.74 16.98 -15.20
N ASP A 69 -6.09 18.09 -15.49
CA ASP A 69 -5.08 18.18 -16.54
C ASP A 69 -3.87 17.30 -16.22
N PHE A 70 -3.44 17.32 -14.95
CA PHE A 70 -2.31 16.51 -14.51
C PHE A 70 -2.62 15.01 -14.63
N ILE A 71 -3.78 14.56 -14.14
CA ILE A 71 -4.21 13.16 -14.24
C ILE A 71 -4.32 12.72 -15.70
N ASN A 72 -4.84 13.58 -16.58
CA ASN A 72 -4.91 13.29 -18.02
C ASN A 72 -3.52 13.01 -18.61
N SER A 73 -2.48 13.73 -18.17
CA SER A 73 -1.10 13.52 -18.60
C SER A 73 -0.50 12.17 -18.17
N LEU A 74 -1.07 11.55 -17.13
CA LEU A 74 -0.62 10.26 -16.59
C LEU A 74 -1.22 9.05 -17.31
N LYS A 75 -2.18 9.20 -18.21
CA LYS A 75 -2.81 8.10 -18.97
C LYS A 75 -1.85 7.28 -19.84
N LYS A 76 -0.63 7.75 -20.01
CA LYS A 76 0.47 7.02 -20.67
C LYS A 76 1.09 5.91 -19.82
N TYR A 77 0.82 5.88 -18.51
CA TYR A 77 1.31 4.85 -17.60
C TYR A 77 0.30 3.71 -17.49
N ASP A 78 0.81 2.49 -17.34
CA ASP A 78 -0.02 1.30 -17.13
C ASP A 78 -0.68 1.31 -15.73
N VAL A 79 0.03 1.87 -14.75
CA VAL A 79 -0.44 1.96 -13.36
C VAL A 79 -0.18 3.36 -12.81
N ILE A 80 -1.17 3.94 -12.15
CA ILE A 80 -1.09 5.23 -11.47
C ILE A 80 -1.36 5.00 -9.98
N ILE A 81 -0.40 5.34 -9.13
CA ILE A 81 -0.50 5.20 -7.67
C ILE A 81 -0.46 6.59 -7.04
N THR A 82 -1.50 6.95 -6.29
CA THR A 82 -1.51 8.19 -5.50
C THR A 82 -1.42 7.91 -4.01
N SER A 83 -0.84 8.81 -3.25
CA SER A 83 -0.86 8.82 -1.79
C SER A 83 -1.42 10.14 -1.27
N GLY A 84 -2.48 10.05 -0.48
CA GLY A 84 -3.31 11.18 -0.04
C GLY A 84 -4.53 11.40 -0.94
N GLY A 85 -5.40 12.35 -0.55
CA GLY A 85 -6.56 12.76 -1.33
C GLY A 85 -7.65 11.71 -1.48
N ILE A 86 -7.80 10.76 -0.54
CA ILE A 86 -8.88 9.75 -0.56
C ILE A 86 -9.56 9.70 0.81
N SER A 87 -9.84 10.85 1.34
CA SER A 87 -10.73 10.90 2.49
C SER A 87 -12.17 10.72 2.01
N MET A 88 -12.98 10.00 2.77
CA MET A 88 -14.41 9.83 2.51
C MET A 88 -15.22 11.12 2.77
N GLY A 89 -14.60 12.30 2.68
CA GLY A 89 -15.21 13.61 2.91
C GLY A 89 -15.65 14.29 1.60
N ASP A 90 -16.64 15.17 1.70
CA ASP A 90 -17.30 15.89 0.58
C ASP A 90 -16.40 16.86 -0.21
N ALA A 91 -15.09 16.90 0.04
CA ALA A 91 -14.13 17.80 -0.62
C ALA A 91 -12.91 17.04 -1.19
N ASP A 92 -13.09 15.82 -1.69
CA ASP A 92 -11.98 15.06 -2.29
C ASP A 92 -11.83 15.40 -3.78
N PHE A 93 -11.14 16.52 -4.06
CA PHE A 93 -10.86 16.96 -5.43
C PHE A 93 -10.18 15.88 -6.28
N MET A 94 -9.43 14.98 -5.65
CA MET A 94 -8.72 13.92 -6.38
C MET A 94 -9.68 12.86 -6.91
N ALA A 95 -10.61 12.40 -6.07
CA ALA A 95 -11.62 11.45 -6.52
C ALA A 95 -12.46 12.04 -7.67
N GLU A 96 -12.88 13.31 -7.54
CA GLU A 96 -13.62 14.02 -8.60
C GLU A 96 -12.78 14.18 -9.87
N ALA A 97 -11.51 14.54 -9.75
CA ALA A 97 -10.62 14.71 -10.90
C ALA A 97 -10.37 13.39 -11.64
N PHE A 98 -10.24 12.26 -10.93
CA PHE A 98 -10.16 10.94 -11.53
C PHE A 98 -11.49 10.57 -12.25
N LEU A 99 -12.63 10.81 -11.61
CA LEU A 99 -13.94 10.54 -12.22
C LEU A 99 -14.15 11.37 -13.50
N LYS A 100 -13.78 12.65 -13.52
CA LYS A 100 -13.82 13.50 -14.71
C LYS A 100 -12.87 13.03 -15.83
N ASN A 101 -11.81 12.31 -15.48
CA ASN A 101 -10.92 11.66 -16.44
C ASN A 101 -11.39 10.27 -16.89
N GLY A 102 -12.58 9.83 -16.47
CA GLY A 102 -13.20 8.57 -16.87
C GLY A 102 -12.81 7.38 -15.98
N LEU A 103 -12.45 7.62 -14.72
CA LEU A 103 -12.20 6.53 -13.79
C LEU A 103 -13.46 5.72 -13.51
N GLU A 104 -13.41 4.44 -13.81
CA GLU A 104 -14.38 3.43 -13.40
C GLU A 104 -13.90 2.78 -12.10
N VAL A 105 -14.54 3.13 -10.97
CA VAL A 105 -14.16 2.63 -9.66
C VAL A 105 -14.59 1.17 -9.51
N ALA A 106 -13.62 0.28 -9.25
CA ALA A 106 -13.86 -1.13 -8.95
C ALA A 106 -14.27 -1.33 -7.48
N PHE A 107 -13.59 -0.65 -6.56
CA PHE A 107 -13.98 -0.60 -5.14
C PHE A 107 -13.37 0.62 -4.44
N HIS A 108 -14.01 1.03 -3.35
CA HIS A 108 -13.56 2.09 -2.45
C HIS A 108 -13.69 1.63 -1.00
N GLY A 109 -12.55 1.37 -0.38
CA GLY A 109 -12.44 0.86 0.98
C GLY A 109 -12.45 -0.65 1.09
N VAL A 110 -11.69 -1.15 2.06
CA VAL A 110 -11.60 -2.56 2.44
C VAL A 110 -11.80 -2.71 3.94
N ASN A 111 -12.32 -3.86 4.37
CA ASN A 111 -12.60 -4.07 5.80
C ASN A 111 -11.36 -4.55 6.57
N VAL A 112 -10.29 -3.75 6.54
CA VAL A 112 -9.04 -4.02 7.27
C VAL A 112 -8.69 -2.91 8.24
N LYS A 113 -7.84 -3.18 9.23
CA LYS A 113 -7.29 -2.20 10.17
C LYS A 113 -5.83 -2.53 10.53
N PRO A 114 -4.88 -1.58 10.32
CA PRO A 114 -5.00 -0.35 9.51
C PRO A 114 -5.10 -0.66 8.02
N GLY A 115 -5.51 0.30 7.18
CA GLY A 115 -5.52 0.14 5.72
C GLY A 115 -6.89 0.26 5.04
N ARG A 116 -7.96 0.60 5.78
CA ARG A 116 -9.32 0.69 5.22
C ARG A 116 -9.45 1.61 4.00
N PRO A 117 -8.94 2.86 4.02
CA PRO A 117 -9.09 3.74 2.87
C PRO A 117 -8.08 3.34 1.77
N ILE A 118 -8.59 2.68 0.76
CA ILE A 118 -7.91 2.40 -0.51
C ILE A 118 -8.97 2.41 -1.59
N MET A 119 -8.70 3.05 -2.72
CA MET A 119 -9.57 3.01 -3.89
C MET A 119 -8.80 2.40 -5.06
N MET A 120 -9.46 1.54 -5.81
CA MET A 120 -8.93 1.01 -7.06
C MET A 120 -9.96 1.10 -8.16
N GLY A 121 -9.49 1.37 -9.38
CA GLY A 121 -10.33 1.46 -10.55
C GLY A 121 -9.52 1.42 -11.84
N LYS A 122 -10.21 1.56 -12.95
CA LYS A 122 -9.63 1.60 -14.29
C LYS A 122 -9.95 2.94 -14.94
N MET A 123 -8.97 3.56 -15.57
CA MET A 123 -9.09 4.79 -16.34
C MET A 123 -8.47 4.56 -17.71
N ASP A 124 -9.30 4.43 -18.75
CA ASP A 124 -8.90 3.95 -20.08
C ASP A 124 -8.15 2.60 -19.99
N SER A 125 -6.84 2.57 -20.31
CA SER A 125 -5.98 1.38 -20.17
C SER A 125 -5.23 1.35 -18.84
N SER A 126 -5.24 2.43 -18.07
CA SER A 126 -4.48 2.57 -16.83
C SER A 126 -5.23 2.00 -15.63
N LEU A 127 -4.53 1.26 -14.77
CA LEU A 127 -5.01 0.91 -13.45
C LEU A 127 -4.71 2.05 -12.47
N VAL A 128 -5.72 2.54 -11.78
CA VAL A 128 -5.60 3.61 -10.79
C VAL A 128 -5.71 3.02 -9.39
N ILE A 129 -4.75 3.38 -8.53
CA ILE A 129 -4.71 2.95 -7.14
C ILE A 129 -4.47 4.17 -6.29
N CYS A 130 -5.43 4.45 -5.45
CA CYS A 130 -5.31 5.57 -4.54
C CYS A 130 -5.12 5.06 -3.11
N LEU A 131 -4.05 5.49 -2.45
CA LEU A 131 -3.63 5.07 -1.13
C LEU A 131 -3.88 6.19 -0.09
N PRO A 132 -4.05 5.85 1.19
CA PRO A 132 -4.21 6.85 2.24
C PRO A 132 -2.94 7.68 2.43
N GLY A 133 -3.10 8.91 2.93
CA GLY A 133 -1.98 9.79 3.27
C GLY A 133 -1.17 9.35 4.50
N ASN A 134 -1.73 8.53 5.38
CA ASN A 134 -1.01 8.01 6.54
C ASN A 134 0.10 7.02 6.13
N PRO A 135 1.38 7.28 6.45
CA PRO A 135 2.53 6.52 5.93
C PRO A 135 2.46 5.01 6.19
N LEU A 136 2.23 4.61 7.44
CA LEU A 136 2.12 3.17 7.77
C LEU A 136 1.02 2.49 6.96
N THR A 137 -0.13 3.14 6.85
CA THR A 137 -1.29 2.59 6.15
C THR A 137 -1.04 2.46 4.66
N ALA A 138 -0.39 3.45 4.04
CA ALA A 138 0.00 3.39 2.62
C ALA A 138 0.94 2.21 2.37
N MET A 139 1.98 2.04 3.20
CA MET A 139 2.96 0.97 3.05
C MET A 139 2.38 -0.43 3.31
N VAL A 140 1.45 -0.56 4.26
CA VAL A 140 0.70 -1.81 4.48
C VAL A 140 -0.12 -2.15 3.23
N ASN A 141 -0.82 -1.18 2.65
CA ASN A 141 -1.62 -1.40 1.44
C ASN A 141 -0.75 -1.74 0.22
N ILE A 142 0.43 -1.12 0.07
CA ILE A 142 1.40 -1.50 -0.97
C ILE A 142 1.74 -2.98 -0.86
N ASN A 143 2.11 -3.45 0.33
CA ASN A 143 2.49 -4.84 0.53
C ASN A 143 1.34 -5.80 0.30
N LEU A 144 0.17 -5.54 0.88
CA LEU A 144 -0.92 -6.51 0.90
C LEU A 144 -1.74 -6.55 -0.40
N PHE A 145 -1.87 -5.43 -1.10
CA PHE A 145 -2.76 -5.33 -2.26
C PHE A 145 -2.04 -4.96 -3.55
N VAL A 146 -1.15 -3.96 -3.52
CA VAL A 146 -0.56 -3.41 -4.75
C VAL A 146 0.47 -4.38 -5.34
N ILE A 147 1.43 -4.84 -4.55
CA ILE A 147 2.48 -5.75 -5.05
C ILE A 147 1.91 -7.03 -5.65
N PRO A 148 0.98 -7.76 -4.99
CA PRO A 148 0.36 -8.94 -5.60
C PRO A 148 -0.35 -8.66 -6.92
N MET A 149 -1.03 -7.51 -6.99
CA MET A 149 -1.73 -7.11 -8.21
C MET A 149 -0.75 -6.77 -9.35
N LEU A 150 0.35 -6.05 -9.07
CA LEU A 150 1.39 -5.75 -10.05
C LEU A 150 2.04 -7.03 -10.57
N LYS A 151 2.33 -8.00 -9.70
CA LYS A 151 2.82 -9.33 -10.08
C LYS A 151 1.86 -10.04 -11.04
N LYS A 152 0.57 -10.01 -10.71
CA LYS A 152 -0.46 -10.58 -11.59
C LYS A 152 -0.50 -9.87 -12.95
N LEU A 153 -0.37 -8.54 -12.99
CA LEU A 153 -0.32 -7.78 -14.24
C LEU A 153 0.92 -8.13 -15.09
N GLN A 154 2.05 -8.45 -14.47
CA GLN A 154 3.24 -8.95 -15.16
C GLN A 154 3.10 -10.40 -15.67
N GLY A 155 2.00 -11.08 -15.33
CA GLY A 155 1.76 -12.45 -15.74
C GLY A 155 2.35 -13.50 -14.79
N GLU A 156 2.76 -13.12 -13.57
CA GLU A 156 3.23 -14.09 -12.57
C GLU A 156 2.07 -15.01 -12.14
N ASN A 157 2.32 -16.33 -12.17
CA ASN A 157 1.35 -17.32 -11.70
C ASN A 157 1.24 -17.34 -10.16
N ALA A 158 2.36 -17.10 -9.46
CA ALA A 158 2.46 -17.08 -7.99
C ALA A 158 2.40 -15.65 -7.45
N PHE A 159 1.33 -14.92 -7.76
CA PHE A 159 1.18 -13.52 -7.34
C PHE A 159 0.62 -13.35 -5.92
N TYR A 160 0.04 -14.39 -5.32
CA TYR A 160 -0.45 -14.34 -3.94
C TYR A 160 0.71 -14.39 -2.95
N HIS A 161 0.46 -13.80 -1.78
CA HIS A 161 1.39 -13.91 -0.66
C HIS A 161 1.49 -15.36 -0.16
N GLY A 162 2.73 -15.82 0.03
CA GLY A 162 2.99 -17.01 0.83
C GLY A 162 2.88 -16.70 2.32
N TYR A 163 2.32 -17.64 3.07
CA TYR A 163 2.27 -17.53 4.52
C TYR A 163 3.19 -18.58 5.14
N ILE A 164 3.91 -18.18 6.17
CA ILE A 164 4.67 -19.09 7.02
C ILE A 164 3.97 -19.24 8.37
N LYS A 165 4.17 -20.39 9.03
CA LYS A 165 3.65 -20.64 10.37
C LYS A 165 4.64 -20.16 11.40
N ALA A 166 4.16 -19.54 12.47
CA ALA A 166 4.97 -19.09 13.60
C ALA A 166 4.16 -19.26 14.91
N ILE A 167 4.87 -19.33 16.03
CA ILE A 167 4.26 -19.39 17.35
C ILE A 167 4.26 -17.99 17.96
N ASN A 168 3.07 -17.47 18.25
CA ASN A 168 2.92 -16.16 18.89
C ASN A 168 3.50 -16.19 20.32
N GLN A 169 4.29 -15.19 20.68
CA GLN A 169 5.01 -15.17 21.95
C GLN A 169 4.32 -14.34 23.06
N SER A 170 3.33 -13.51 22.70
CA SER A 170 2.61 -12.69 23.69
C SER A 170 1.15 -12.49 23.31
N SER A 171 0.24 -12.53 24.28
CA SER A 171 -1.18 -12.27 24.04
C SER A 171 -1.42 -10.78 23.74
N PHE A 172 -2.27 -10.50 22.75
CA PHE A 172 -2.70 -9.15 22.42
C PHE A 172 -4.11 -9.12 21.83
N LYS A 173 -4.77 -7.96 21.98
CA LYS A 173 -6.13 -7.76 21.50
C LYS A 173 -6.16 -7.31 20.03
N THR A 174 -7.20 -7.71 19.33
CA THR A 174 -7.56 -7.27 17.98
C THR A 174 -9.01 -6.75 17.98
N ILE A 175 -9.42 -6.09 16.90
CA ILE A 175 -10.77 -5.52 16.81
C ILE A 175 -11.66 -6.53 16.09
N ASN A 176 -12.69 -7.01 16.79
CA ASN A 176 -13.72 -7.85 16.20
C ASN A 176 -14.52 -7.12 15.12
N GLY A 177 -14.97 -7.82 14.09
CA GLY A 177 -15.70 -7.28 12.95
C GLY A 177 -14.82 -6.73 11.83
N ARG A 178 -13.48 -6.78 11.97
CA ARG A 178 -12.51 -6.37 10.96
C ARG A 178 -11.33 -7.32 10.86
N VAL A 179 -10.79 -7.46 9.68
CA VAL A 179 -9.48 -8.09 9.47
C VAL A 179 -8.42 -7.16 10.06
N ASN A 180 -7.67 -7.65 11.04
CA ASN A 180 -6.59 -6.85 11.64
C ASN A 180 -5.26 -7.21 10.97
N ILE A 181 -4.51 -6.17 10.65
CA ILE A 181 -3.17 -6.24 10.09
C ILE A 181 -2.22 -5.90 11.24
N VAL A 182 -1.59 -6.92 11.78
CA VAL A 182 -0.73 -6.80 12.97
C VAL A 182 0.71 -6.92 12.55
N LEU A 183 1.49 -5.88 12.83
CA LEU A 183 2.91 -5.84 12.56
C LEU A 183 3.68 -6.62 13.63
N GLY A 184 4.71 -7.31 13.22
CA GLY A 184 5.55 -8.06 14.13
C GLY A 184 6.87 -8.50 13.52
N ARG A 185 7.64 -9.18 14.33
CA ARG A 185 8.91 -9.74 13.95
C ARG A 185 8.88 -11.25 14.08
N VAL A 186 9.19 -11.95 13.00
CA VAL A 186 9.42 -13.38 13.06
C VAL A 186 10.91 -13.65 13.25
N GLN A 187 11.23 -14.54 14.18
CA GLN A 187 12.59 -15.02 14.43
C GLN A 187 12.53 -16.47 14.94
N ASN A 188 13.27 -17.36 14.28
CA ASN A 188 13.34 -18.78 14.67
C ASN A 188 11.97 -19.46 14.86
N GLY A 189 11.01 -19.18 13.98
CA GLY A 189 9.66 -19.75 14.06
C GLY A 189 8.73 -19.09 15.09
N ASN A 190 9.20 -18.05 15.81
CA ASN A 190 8.43 -17.31 16.80
C ASN A 190 8.01 -15.95 16.25
N PHE A 191 6.76 -15.55 16.52
CA PHE A 191 6.22 -14.24 16.17
C PHE A 191 6.14 -13.34 17.41
N TYR A 192 6.75 -12.18 17.30
CA TYR A 192 6.74 -11.13 18.33
C TYR A 192 5.99 -9.92 17.80
N VAL A 193 4.86 -9.59 18.42
CA VAL A 193 4.05 -8.42 18.05
C VAL A 193 4.83 -7.13 18.32
N THR A 194 4.81 -6.21 17.36
CA THR A 194 5.45 -4.89 17.50
C THR A 194 4.63 -3.99 18.42
N ASP A 195 5.30 -3.34 19.37
CA ASP A 195 4.75 -2.33 20.30
C ASP A 195 3.39 -2.76 20.89
N GLU A 196 3.22 -4.02 21.28
CA GLU A 196 1.98 -4.61 21.82
C GLU A 196 0.73 -4.37 20.95
N ASN A 197 0.90 -4.21 19.64
CA ASN A 197 -0.15 -3.82 18.69
C ASN A 197 -0.76 -2.42 18.97
N LYS A 198 0.00 -1.53 19.63
CA LYS A 198 -0.40 -0.17 20.01
C LYS A 198 0.35 0.89 19.21
N TYR A 199 0.08 1.00 17.93
CA TYR A 199 0.67 2.01 17.04
C TYR A 199 -0.40 2.69 16.18
N GLY A 200 -0.20 3.98 15.91
CA GLY A 200 -1.08 4.77 15.05
C GLY A 200 -0.81 4.57 13.56
N ALA A 201 -1.78 4.91 12.74
CA ALA A 201 -1.72 4.77 11.27
C ALA A 201 -0.58 5.57 10.59
N GLY A 202 -0.09 6.62 11.26
CA GLY A 202 1.04 7.43 10.79
C GLY A 202 2.41 6.95 11.27
N MET A 203 2.48 5.95 12.16
CA MET A 203 3.74 5.49 12.78
C MET A 203 4.51 4.52 11.90
N ILE A 204 5.17 5.03 10.85
CA ILE A 204 6.00 4.20 9.96
C ILE A 204 7.14 3.46 10.70
N THR A 205 7.55 3.96 11.87
CA THR A 205 8.55 3.29 12.72
C THR A 205 8.11 1.90 13.19
N ALA A 206 6.82 1.65 13.32
CA ALA A 206 6.30 0.32 13.63
C ALA A 206 6.59 -0.67 12.50
N LEU A 207 6.49 -0.23 11.23
CA LEU A 207 6.87 -1.05 10.08
C LEU A 207 8.37 -1.32 10.05
N TYR A 208 9.20 -0.30 10.32
CA TYR A 208 10.66 -0.45 10.38
C TYR A 208 11.11 -1.47 11.44
N LYS A 209 10.43 -1.55 12.58
CA LYS A 209 10.68 -2.53 13.64
C LYS A 209 10.22 -3.95 13.27
N SER A 210 9.45 -4.12 12.20
CA SER A 210 8.78 -5.36 11.82
C SER A 210 9.40 -5.95 10.57
N ASN A 211 9.37 -7.28 10.45
CA ASN A 211 9.71 -8.00 9.24
C ASN A 211 8.54 -8.88 8.74
N SER A 212 7.42 -8.85 9.44
CA SER A 212 6.29 -9.71 9.16
C SER A 212 4.96 -9.06 9.51
N ILE A 213 3.91 -9.55 8.86
CA ILE A 213 2.53 -9.14 9.07
C ILE A 213 1.70 -10.37 9.42
N LEU A 214 0.97 -10.30 10.52
CA LEU A 214 -0.12 -11.22 10.83
C LEU A 214 -1.44 -10.65 10.33
N VAL A 215 -2.15 -11.40 9.50
CA VAL A 215 -3.49 -11.07 9.01
C VAL A 215 -4.50 -11.94 9.76
N THR A 216 -5.39 -11.34 10.54
CA THR A 216 -6.38 -12.08 11.33
C THR A 216 -7.67 -12.32 10.54
N ASN A 217 -8.50 -13.23 11.03
CA ASN A 217 -9.90 -13.27 10.59
C ASN A 217 -10.69 -12.11 11.22
N ALA A 218 -11.76 -11.69 10.55
CA ALA A 218 -12.60 -10.58 11.05
C ALA A 218 -13.28 -10.87 12.40
N SER A 219 -13.51 -12.14 12.73
CA SER A 219 -14.08 -12.59 13.99
C SER A 219 -13.08 -12.70 15.15
N THR A 220 -11.80 -12.45 14.89
CA THR A 220 -10.75 -12.56 15.92
C THR A 220 -10.74 -11.33 16.80
N SER A 221 -10.86 -11.51 18.12
CA SER A 221 -10.81 -10.44 19.13
C SER A 221 -9.55 -10.47 19.99
N ASN A 222 -8.86 -11.62 20.02
CA ASN A 222 -7.63 -11.82 20.77
C ASN A 222 -6.75 -12.86 20.08
N ILE A 223 -5.45 -12.73 20.22
CA ILE A 223 -4.44 -13.73 19.84
C ILE A 223 -3.71 -14.13 21.11
N GLU A 224 -3.75 -15.41 21.44
CA GLU A 224 -3.13 -15.92 22.65
C GLU A 224 -1.63 -16.15 22.49
N SER A 225 -0.90 -16.10 23.60
CA SER A 225 0.46 -16.60 23.68
C SER A 225 0.48 -18.10 23.35
N THR A 226 1.55 -18.57 22.68
CA THR A 226 1.72 -19.94 22.20
C THR A 226 0.77 -20.41 21.10
N GLN A 227 -0.13 -19.55 20.62
CA GLN A 227 -1.00 -19.86 19.48
C GLN A 227 -0.17 -19.93 18.17
N GLU A 228 -0.41 -20.94 17.35
CA GLU A 228 0.11 -20.98 15.98
C GLU A 228 -0.61 -19.91 15.14
N VAL A 229 0.15 -19.07 14.47
CA VAL A 229 -0.35 -18.00 13.59
C VAL A 229 0.25 -18.13 12.21
N LYS A 230 -0.51 -17.67 11.20
CA LYS A 230 -0.03 -17.54 9.82
C LYS A 230 0.39 -16.11 9.56
N ILE A 231 1.62 -15.91 9.21
CA ILE A 231 2.20 -14.59 8.96
C ILE A 231 2.69 -14.46 7.54
N LEU A 232 2.64 -13.25 7.02
CA LEU A 232 3.28 -12.83 5.81
C LEU A 232 4.68 -12.34 6.17
N ASP A 233 5.72 -12.93 5.58
CA ASP A 233 7.10 -12.45 5.72
C ASP A 233 7.34 -11.34 4.68
N LEU A 234 7.70 -10.15 5.15
CA LEU A 234 7.97 -9.00 4.27
C LEU A 234 9.33 -9.08 3.57
N ASN A 235 10.25 -9.89 4.13
CA ASN A 235 11.62 -10.03 3.62
C ASN A 235 11.78 -11.18 2.63
N VAL A 236 10.77 -12.04 2.46
CA VAL A 236 10.87 -13.16 1.51
C VAL A 236 10.82 -12.64 0.08
N ILE A 237 11.95 -12.76 -0.60
CA ILE A 237 12.01 -12.68 -2.06
C ILE A 237 11.59 -14.08 -2.55
N TYR A 238 10.39 -14.21 -3.10
CA TYR A 238 9.98 -15.44 -3.75
C TYR A 238 10.72 -15.55 -5.10
N PHE A 239 11.58 -16.53 -5.23
CA PHE A 239 12.22 -16.92 -6.49
C PHE A 239 11.28 -17.82 -7.30
#